data_37b66fab3a6df1ff64f860232598a312
#
_entry.id   37b66fab3a6df1ff64f860232598a312
#
_cell.length_a   1.000
_cell.length_b   1.000
_cell.length_c   1.000
_cell.angle_alpha   90.00
_cell.angle_beta   90.00
_cell.angle_gamma   90.00
#
_symmetry.space_group_name_H-M   'P 1'
#
loop_
_entity.id
_entity.type
_entity.pdbx_description
1 polymer ?
#
loop_
_entity_poly.entity_id
_entity_poly.type
_entity_poly.pdbx_seq_one_letter_code
_entity_poly.pdbx_strand_id
1 'polypeptide(L)'
;METKSRIHSELGQALLASRRYLVNEGDCENIPLEQWRSSIAMLRKEAEQSNTEKPLEMLQRIAATTGIATHITGALPASEDIQKLFVEAAAEALTNAISHARAKTLYIDLEETAETFCASFRNDGIPPRGEITEGGGLGSLRKKLEREGGTMTVAGSPDFVLSVLLPKKGGNAL
;
A
#
# COMPACT_ATOMS: atom_id res chain seq x y z
N MET A 1 12.91 -23.12 -4.76
CA MET A 1 13.86 -22.11 -5.31
C MET A 1 13.38 -21.45 -6.61
N GLU A 2 12.61 -22.10 -7.44
CA GLU A 2 12.12 -21.55 -8.72
C GLU A 2 11.15 -20.38 -8.61
N THR A 3 10.34 -20.32 -7.56
CA THR A 3 9.29 -19.28 -7.39
C THR A 3 9.90 -17.89 -7.16
N LYS A 4 10.95 -17.77 -6.32
CA LYS A 4 11.65 -16.50 -6.06
C LYS A 4 12.28 -15.90 -7.31
N SER A 5 12.94 -16.75 -8.13
CA SER A 5 13.58 -16.31 -9.37
C SER A 5 12.57 -15.81 -10.39
N ARG A 6 11.39 -16.42 -10.45
CA ARG A 6 10.31 -16.05 -11.38
C ARG A 6 9.68 -14.71 -11.00
N ILE A 7 9.44 -14.48 -9.70
CA ILE A 7 8.89 -13.22 -9.19
C ILE A 7 9.87 -12.06 -9.42
N HIS A 8 11.17 -12.25 -9.15
CA HIS A 8 12.18 -11.25 -9.46
C HIS A 8 12.26 -10.92 -10.96
N SER A 9 12.09 -11.93 -11.82
CA SER A 9 12.08 -11.73 -13.27
C SER A 9 10.86 -10.93 -13.73
N GLU A 10 9.66 -11.27 -13.24
CA GLU A 10 8.41 -10.59 -13.59
C GLU A 10 8.37 -9.14 -13.06
N LEU A 11 8.88 -8.93 -11.85
CA LEU A 11 9.03 -7.58 -11.26
C LEU A 11 10.05 -6.74 -12.06
N GLY A 12 11.17 -7.36 -12.44
CA GLY A 12 12.18 -6.72 -13.28
C GLY A 12 11.63 -6.30 -14.64
N GLN A 13 10.80 -7.14 -15.26
CA GLN A 13 10.15 -6.81 -16.54
C GLN A 13 9.12 -5.69 -16.40
N ALA A 14 8.29 -5.70 -15.34
CA ALA A 14 7.34 -4.63 -15.06
C ALA A 14 8.05 -3.29 -14.81
N LEU A 15 9.18 -3.30 -14.12
CA LEU A 15 10.04 -2.14 -13.89
C LEU A 15 10.64 -1.59 -15.18
N LEU A 16 11.18 -2.46 -16.03
CA LEU A 16 11.76 -2.07 -17.32
C LEU A 16 10.70 -1.48 -18.26
N ALA A 17 9.49 -2.05 -18.25
CA ALA A 17 8.35 -1.53 -19.00
C ALA A 17 7.93 -0.14 -18.49
N SER A 18 7.84 0.04 -17.18
CA SER A 18 7.51 1.34 -16.57
C SER A 18 8.59 2.40 -16.81
N ARG A 19 9.87 2.00 -16.74
CA ARG A 19 10.99 2.90 -17.06
C ARG A 19 10.97 3.34 -18.52
N ARG A 20 10.70 2.43 -19.46
CA ARG A 20 10.56 2.79 -20.88
C ARG A 20 9.43 3.78 -21.11
N TYR A 21 8.33 3.59 -20.40
CA TYR A 21 7.18 4.49 -20.44
C TYR A 21 7.52 5.90 -19.93
N LEU A 22 8.22 6.00 -18.79
CA LEU A 22 8.61 7.29 -18.19
C LEU A 22 9.66 8.05 -19.03
N VAL A 23 10.51 7.33 -19.79
CA VAL A 23 11.58 7.93 -20.59
C VAL A 23 11.09 8.37 -21.99
N ASN A 24 10.06 7.74 -22.53
CA ASN A 24 9.65 7.95 -23.92
C ASN A 24 8.45 8.88 -24.12
N GLU A 25 8.00 9.63 -23.11
CA GLU A 25 6.85 10.60 -23.23
C GLU A 25 5.66 10.11 -24.10
N GLY A 26 5.44 8.82 -24.21
CA GLY A 26 4.48 8.21 -25.10
C GLY A 26 3.23 7.68 -24.38
N ASP A 27 2.11 7.94 -24.98
CA ASP A 27 0.73 7.50 -24.79
C ASP A 27 0.35 6.88 -23.44
N CYS A 28 -0.47 7.64 -22.70
CA CYS A 28 -1.03 7.25 -21.41
C CYS A 28 -1.93 6.00 -21.43
N GLU A 29 -2.17 5.39 -22.57
CA GLU A 29 -3.12 4.27 -22.71
C GLU A 29 -2.52 2.89 -22.40
N ASN A 30 -1.21 2.76 -22.28
CA ASN A 30 -0.55 1.45 -22.13
C ASN A 30 0.37 1.32 -20.91
N ILE A 31 -0.04 1.83 -19.75
CA ILE A 31 0.62 1.47 -18.49
C ILE A 31 0.27 0.01 -18.20
N PRO A 32 1.24 -0.89 -17.95
CA PRO A 32 0.94 -2.29 -17.61
C PRO A 32 0.44 -2.42 -16.17
N LEU A 33 -0.69 -1.75 -15.88
CA LEU A 33 -1.35 -1.72 -14.56
C LEU A 33 -1.69 -3.13 -14.06
N GLU A 34 -2.06 -4.03 -14.96
CA GLU A 34 -2.36 -5.41 -14.62
C GLU A 34 -1.10 -6.19 -14.19
N GLN A 35 0.05 -5.92 -14.81
CA GLN A 35 1.32 -6.51 -14.38
C GLN A 35 1.74 -5.99 -13.01
N TRP A 36 1.53 -4.70 -12.73
CA TRP A 36 1.77 -4.11 -11.42
C TRP A 36 0.85 -4.69 -10.35
N ARG A 37 -0.43 -4.79 -10.62
CA ARG A 37 -1.41 -5.42 -9.71
C ARG A 37 -1.06 -6.87 -9.44
N SER A 38 -0.68 -7.62 -10.46
CA SER A 38 -0.24 -9.00 -10.33
C SER A 38 1.03 -9.14 -9.49
N SER A 39 2.02 -8.28 -9.73
CA SER A 39 3.28 -8.27 -8.97
C SER A 39 3.06 -7.90 -7.50
N ILE A 40 2.21 -6.91 -7.20
CA ILE A 40 1.83 -6.55 -5.84
C ILE A 40 1.05 -7.69 -5.16
N ALA A 41 0.15 -8.37 -5.89
CA ALA A 41 -0.59 -9.52 -5.35
C ALA A 41 0.34 -10.71 -5.05
N MET A 42 1.34 -10.97 -5.90
CA MET A 42 2.36 -11.99 -5.63
C MET A 42 3.22 -11.64 -4.43
N LEU A 43 3.64 -10.39 -4.29
CA LEU A 43 4.41 -9.92 -3.13
C LEU A 43 3.61 -10.03 -1.83
N ARG A 44 2.30 -9.74 -1.88
CA ARG A 44 1.39 -10.01 -0.74
C ARG A 44 1.40 -11.48 -0.34
N LYS A 45 1.30 -12.39 -1.32
CA LYS A 45 1.27 -13.83 -1.08
C LYS A 45 2.62 -14.36 -0.53
N GLU A 46 3.73 -13.81 -0.99
CA GLU A 46 5.07 -14.14 -0.45
C GLU A 46 5.25 -13.62 0.98
N ALA A 47 4.76 -12.42 1.28
CA ALA A 47 4.80 -11.86 2.63
C ALA A 47 3.97 -12.70 3.62
N GLU A 48 2.86 -13.27 3.17
CA GLU A 48 2.07 -14.22 3.94
C GLU A 48 2.81 -15.55 4.20
N GLN A 49 3.73 -15.93 3.32
CA GLN A 49 4.46 -17.20 3.39
C GLN A 49 5.87 -17.09 3.98
N SER A 50 6.50 -15.91 3.93
CA SER A 50 7.85 -15.72 4.46
C SER A 50 7.82 -14.98 5.80
N ASN A 51 7.94 -15.75 6.86
CA ASN A 51 7.99 -15.29 8.25
C ASN A 51 9.29 -14.54 8.62
N THR A 52 10.03 -13.99 7.63
CA THR A 52 11.40 -13.49 7.84
C THR A 52 11.60 -12.01 7.47
N GLU A 53 10.76 -11.40 6.66
CA GLU A 53 10.93 -10.00 6.26
C GLU A 53 9.98 -9.09 7.05
N LYS A 54 10.53 -8.05 7.67
CA LYS A 54 9.72 -7.10 8.42
C LYS A 54 8.79 -6.33 7.46
N PRO A 55 7.52 -6.16 7.81
CA PRO A 55 6.52 -5.51 6.94
C PRO A 55 6.94 -4.14 6.41
N LEU A 56 7.69 -3.37 7.22
CA LEU A 56 8.20 -2.06 6.83
C LEU A 56 9.29 -2.14 5.76
N GLU A 57 10.21 -3.11 5.87
CA GLU A 57 11.28 -3.31 4.89
C GLU A 57 10.69 -3.66 3.52
N MET A 58 9.66 -4.47 3.52
CA MET A 58 8.89 -4.81 2.31
C MET A 58 8.24 -3.57 1.69
N LEU A 59 7.58 -2.73 2.49
CA LEU A 59 6.95 -1.50 2.00
C LEU A 59 7.98 -0.54 1.40
N GLN A 60 9.11 -0.32 2.09
CA GLN A 60 10.18 0.53 1.62
C GLN A 60 10.81 0.01 0.32
N ARG A 61 10.95 -1.31 0.19
CA ARG A 61 11.45 -1.93 -1.04
C ARG A 61 10.48 -1.74 -2.20
N ILE A 62 9.18 -1.93 -1.98
CA ILE A 62 8.15 -1.69 -3.00
C ILE A 62 8.19 -0.22 -3.44
N ALA A 63 8.21 0.70 -2.49
CA ALA A 63 8.27 2.13 -2.80
C ALA A 63 9.53 2.49 -3.58
N ALA A 64 10.69 2.00 -3.17
CA ALA A 64 11.96 2.23 -3.89
C ALA A 64 11.92 1.68 -5.33
N THR A 65 11.31 0.51 -5.53
CA THR A 65 11.17 -0.07 -6.87
C THR A 65 10.19 0.68 -7.76
N THR A 66 9.19 1.34 -7.17
CA THR A 66 8.22 2.15 -7.92
C THR A 66 8.68 3.57 -8.17
N GLY A 67 9.81 3.98 -7.60
CA GLY A 67 10.34 5.34 -7.69
C GLY A 67 9.57 6.36 -6.85
N ILE A 68 8.73 5.92 -5.92
CA ILE A 68 8.03 6.78 -4.95
C ILE A 68 8.83 6.85 -3.66
N ALA A 69 9.12 8.08 -3.21
CA ALA A 69 9.68 8.30 -1.89
C ALA A 69 8.61 8.03 -0.83
N THR A 70 9.00 7.44 0.30
CA THR A 70 8.11 7.24 1.45
C THR A 70 8.63 8.00 2.65
N HIS A 71 7.74 8.78 3.29
CA HIS A 71 8.00 9.42 4.57
C HIS A 71 7.07 8.81 5.62
N ILE A 72 7.67 8.18 6.63
CA ILE A 72 6.92 7.49 7.68
C ILE A 72 7.22 8.18 9.00
N THR A 73 6.18 8.60 9.69
CA THR A 73 6.23 9.16 11.04
C THR A 73 5.50 8.24 12.01
N GLY A 74 5.95 8.19 13.26
CA GLY A 74 5.43 7.29 14.28
C GLY A 74 6.10 5.94 14.31
N ALA A 75 5.55 5.02 15.10
CA ALA A 75 6.07 3.67 15.32
C ALA A 75 5.13 2.61 14.74
N LEU A 76 5.71 1.54 14.23
CA LEU A 76 4.93 0.37 13.79
C LEU A 76 4.26 -0.29 15.00
N PRO A 77 3.04 -0.83 14.83
CA PRO A 77 2.36 -1.54 15.89
C PRO A 77 3.13 -2.81 16.28
N ALA A 78 3.10 -3.16 17.56
CA ALA A 78 3.73 -4.38 18.04
C ALA A 78 3.00 -5.67 17.60
N SER A 79 1.69 -5.57 17.35
CA SER A 79 0.86 -6.70 16.93
C SER A 79 1.11 -7.08 15.48
N GLU A 80 1.48 -8.33 15.23
CA GLU A 80 1.68 -8.86 13.87
C GLU A 80 0.42 -8.80 13.02
N ASP A 81 -0.75 -9.01 13.61
CA ASP A 81 -2.03 -8.95 12.88
C ASP A 81 -2.32 -7.53 12.41
N ILE A 82 -2.07 -6.53 13.27
CA ILE A 82 -2.21 -5.12 12.90
C ILE A 82 -1.14 -4.74 11.84
N GLN A 83 0.09 -5.25 11.97
CA GLN A 83 1.13 -5.03 10.96
C GLN A 83 0.74 -5.54 9.58
N LYS A 84 0.12 -6.72 9.49
CA LYS A 84 -0.39 -7.27 8.21
C LYS A 84 -1.43 -6.36 7.57
N LEU A 85 -2.40 -5.89 8.35
CA LEU A 85 -3.44 -4.99 7.86
C LEU A 85 -2.87 -3.61 7.47
N PHE A 86 -1.91 -3.10 8.23
CA PHE A 86 -1.18 -1.89 7.90
C PHE A 86 -0.47 -2.00 6.54
N VAL A 87 0.25 -3.10 6.30
CA VAL A 87 0.96 -3.33 5.03
C VAL A 87 -0.01 -3.40 3.86
N GLU A 88 -1.18 -4.01 4.03
CA GLU A 88 -2.20 -4.04 2.99
C GLU A 88 -2.76 -2.65 2.70
N ALA A 89 -3.03 -1.85 3.73
CA ALA A 89 -3.46 -0.46 3.57
C ALA A 89 -2.38 0.38 2.87
N ALA A 90 -1.12 0.22 3.27
CA ALA A 90 0.01 0.90 2.66
C ALA A 90 0.20 0.51 1.18
N ALA A 91 0.04 -0.77 0.84
CA ALA A 91 0.12 -1.25 -0.54
C ALA A 91 -1.01 -0.69 -1.40
N GLU A 92 -2.22 -0.55 -0.85
CA GLU A 92 -3.34 0.06 -1.55
C GLU A 92 -3.13 1.57 -1.75
N ALA A 93 -2.66 2.28 -0.70
CA ALA A 93 -2.33 3.71 -0.80
C ALA A 93 -1.23 3.96 -1.84
N LEU A 94 -0.20 3.11 -1.87
CA LEU A 94 0.88 3.18 -2.86
C LEU A 94 0.36 2.93 -4.28
N THR A 95 -0.51 1.94 -4.45
CA THR A 95 -1.15 1.65 -5.75
C THR A 95 -1.95 2.86 -6.24
N ASN A 96 -2.71 3.50 -5.37
CA ASN A 96 -3.50 4.70 -5.69
C ASN A 96 -2.60 5.89 -6.02
N ALA A 97 -1.52 6.09 -5.28
CA ALA A 97 -0.53 7.14 -5.53
C ALA A 97 0.09 7.01 -6.93
N ILE A 98 0.44 5.78 -7.34
CA ILE A 98 1.03 5.51 -8.66
C ILE A 98 -0.02 5.64 -9.76
N SER A 99 -1.14 4.91 -9.61
CA SER A 99 -2.07 4.69 -10.73
C SER A 99 -2.99 5.87 -11.00
N HIS A 100 -3.32 6.64 -9.96
CA HIS A 100 -4.33 7.68 -10.04
C HIS A 100 -3.79 9.08 -9.80
N ALA A 101 -2.79 9.22 -8.92
CA ALA A 101 -2.30 10.54 -8.50
C ALA A 101 -1.01 10.96 -9.20
N ARG A 102 -0.27 10.06 -9.84
CA ARG A 102 1.08 10.34 -10.39
C ARG A 102 1.99 10.95 -9.33
N ALA A 103 1.86 10.50 -8.10
CA ALA A 103 2.60 11.01 -6.96
C ALA A 103 4.08 10.65 -7.04
N LYS A 104 4.90 11.48 -6.42
CA LYS A 104 6.33 11.23 -6.20
C LYS A 104 6.63 10.83 -4.78
N THR A 105 5.74 11.17 -3.86
CA THR A 105 5.91 10.96 -2.42
C THR A 105 4.63 10.43 -1.79
N LEU A 106 4.79 9.41 -0.94
CA LEU A 106 3.76 8.89 -0.06
C LEU A 106 4.14 9.22 1.38
N TYR A 107 3.26 9.91 2.09
CA TYR A 107 3.37 10.23 3.51
C TYR A 107 2.52 9.26 4.31
N ILE A 108 3.09 8.68 5.34
CA ILE A 108 2.45 7.70 6.22
C ILE A 108 2.63 8.17 7.65
N ASP A 109 1.54 8.54 8.29
CA ASP A 109 1.51 8.98 9.68
C ASP A 109 0.91 7.87 10.54
N LEU A 110 1.64 7.41 11.55
CA LEU A 110 1.26 6.31 12.44
C LEU A 110 1.06 6.84 13.86
N GLU A 111 -0.07 6.53 14.43
CA GLU A 111 -0.41 6.86 15.81
C GLU A 111 -0.91 5.62 16.54
N GLU A 112 -0.38 5.38 17.72
CA GLU A 112 -0.78 4.26 18.56
C GLU A 112 -1.21 4.76 19.94
N THR A 113 -2.39 4.33 20.37
CA THR A 113 -2.90 4.54 21.72
C THR A 113 -2.92 3.23 22.51
N ALA A 114 -3.43 3.25 23.74
CA ALA A 114 -3.64 2.03 24.51
C ALA A 114 -4.64 1.06 23.83
N GLU A 115 -5.64 1.61 23.13
CA GLU A 115 -6.77 0.84 22.60
C GLU A 115 -6.77 0.70 21.08
N THR A 116 -6.12 1.61 20.36
CA THR A 116 -6.20 1.68 18.91
C THR A 116 -4.84 1.94 18.25
N PHE A 117 -4.75 1.52 17.01
CA PHE A 117 -3.71 1.89 16.06
C PHE A 117 -4.35 2.61 14.89
N CYS A 118 -3.82 3.78 14.55
CA CYS A 118 -4.23 4.58 13.41
C CYS A 118 -3.09 4.70 12.41
N ALA A 119 -3.42 4.58 11.12
CA ALA A 119 -2.49 4.93 10.05
C ALA A 119 -3.20 5.84 9.05
N SER A 120 -2.55 6.93 8.66
CA SER A 120 -3.01 7.87 7.64
C SER A 120 -2.02 7.92 6.49
N PHE A 121 -2.53 7.84 5.27
CA PHE A 121 -1.75 7.81 4.04
C PHE A 121 -2.15 8.99 3.17
N ARG A 122 -1.18 9.82 2.80
CA ARG A 122 -1.35 10.97 1.89
C ARG A 122 -0.29 10.90 0.80
N ASN A 123 -0.56 11.48 -0.34
CA ASN A 123 0.44 11.63 -1.41
C ASN A 123 0.48 13.06 -1.94
N ASP A 124 1.57 13.41 -2.62
CA ASP A 124 1.81 14.72 -3.23
C ASP A 124 1.30 14.81 -4.68
N GLY A 125 0.53 13.85 -5.12
CA GLY A 125 0.07 13.77 -6.49
C GLY A 125 -1.19 14.59 -6.77
N ILE A 126 -1.79 14.33 -7.92
CA ILE A 126 -3.01 15.03 -8.36
C ILE A 126 -4.19 14.51 -7.54
N PRO A 127 -4.95 15.39 -6.87
CA PRO A 127 -6.13 14.98 -6.12
C PRO A 127 -7.21 14.41 -7.04
N PRO A 128 -8.05 13.48 -6.54
CA PRO A 128 -9.14 12.92 -7.34
C PRO A 128 -10.14 14.00 -7.78
N ARG A 129 -10.64 13.84 -9.00
CA ARG A 129 -11.69 14.70 -9.53
C ARG A 129 -13.05 14.08 -9.25
N GLY A 130 -13.80 14.65 -8.31
CA GLY A 130 -15.13 14.19 -7.92
C GLY A 130 -15.12 13.17 -6.77
N GLU A 131 -16.24 12.47 -6.61
CA GLU A 131 -16.40 11.47 -5.56
C GLU A 131 -15.53 10.23 -5.81
N ILE A 132 -14.90 9.75 -4.76
CA ILE A 132 -14.11 8.52 -4.82
C ILE A 132 -15.05 7.33 -4.77
N THR A 133 -15.09 6.56 -5.86
CA THR A 133 -15.80 5.29 -5.87
C THR A 133 -14.88 4.21 -5.29
N GLU A 134 -15.27 3.66 -4.16
CA GLU A 134 -14.55 2.55 -3.52
C GLU A 134 -14.79 1.24 -4.28
N GLY A 135 -14.13 1.09 -5.43
CA GLY A 135 -14.11 -0.16 -6.19
C GLY A 135 -12.84 -0.98 -5.92
N GLY A 136 -12.83 -2.24 -6.29
CA GLY A 136 -11.62 -3.08 -6.31
C GLY A 136 -10.86 -3.11 -4.99
N GLY A 137 -9.69 -2.46 -4.96
CA GLY A 137 -8.75 -2.51 -3.85
C GLY A 137 -9.27 -1.89 -2.56
N LEU A 138 -9.76 -0.64 -2.62
CA LEU A 138 -10.30 0.07 -1.44
C LEU A 138 -11.50 -0.66 -0.83
N GLY A 139 -12.42 -1.15 -1.65
CA GLY A 139 -13.58 -1.90 -1.16
C GLY A 139 -13.19 -3.24 -0.53
N SER A 140 -12.18 -3.91 -1.05
CA SER A 140 -11.64 -5.15 -0.47
C SER A 140 -10.93 -4.89 0.86
N LEU A 141 -10.13 -3.83 0.92
CA LEU A 141 -9.44 -3.40 2.14
C LEU A 141 -10.45 -3.05 3.23
N ARG A 142 -11.50 -2.27 2.91
CA ARG A 142 -12.56 -1.91 3.85
C ARG A 142 -13.20 -3.14 4.48
N LYS A 143 -13.65 -4.09 3.67
CA LYS A 143 -14.26 -5.34 4.15
C LYS A 143 -13.34 -6.13 5.07
N LYS A 144 -12.03 -6.12 4.79
CA LYS A 144 -11.05 -6.82 5.61
C LYS A 144 -10.85 -6.13 6.95
N LEU A 145 -10.71 -4.80 6.96
CA LEU A 145 -10.59 -4.00 8.18
C LEU A 145 -11.82 -4.16 9.07
N GLU A 146 -13.02 -4.09 8.50
CA GLU A 146 -14.29 -4.25 9.24
C GLU A 146 -14.43 -5.64 9.89
N ARG A 147 -13.95 -6.70 9.24
CA ARG A 147 -13.92 -8.06 9.83
C ARG A 147 -13.05 -8.14 11.09
N GLU A 148 -12.00 -7.34 11.14
CA GLU A 148 -11.11 -7.25 12.31
C GLU A 148 -11.56 -6.18 13.32
N GLY A 149 -12.75 -5.59 13.12
CA GLY A 149 -13.31 -4.54 13.98
C GLY A 149 -12.74 -3.15 13.74
N GLY A 150 -11.96 -2.98 12.67
CA GLY A 150 -11.41 -1.69 12.27
C GLY A 150 -12.35 -0.87 11.40
N THR A 151 -11.95 0.36 11.13
CA THR A 151 -12.66 1.28 10.25
C THR A 151 -11.71 1.91 9.24
N MET A 152 -12.26 2.37 8.11
CA MET A 152 -11.53 3.03 7.07
C MET A 152 -12.30 4.26 6.58
N THR A 153 -11.58 5.36 6.39
CA THR A 153 -12.12 6.57 5.73
C THR A 153 -11.26 6.92 4.54
N VAL A 154 -11.91 7.43 3.49
CA VAL A 154 -11.24 7.93 2.28
C VAL A 154 -11.75 9.32 1.99
N ALA A 155 -10.86 10.29 1.94
CA ALA A 155 -11.16 11.67 1.54
C ALA A 155 -10.43 12.00 0.24
N GLY A 156 -11.06 12.79 -0.63
CA GLY A 156 -10.51 13.18 -1.94
C GLY A 156 -10.27 14.67 -2.10
N SER A 157 -10.64 15.49 -1.12
CA SER A 157 -10.51 16.94 -1.19
C SER A 157 -10.06 17.51 0.17
N PRO A 158 -9.10 18.46 0.21
CA PRO A 158 -8.33 18.98 -0.92
C PRO A 158 -7.34 17.97 -1.52
N ASP A 159 -6.92 16.96 -0.74
CA ASP A 159 -5.97 15.91 -1.12
C ASP A 159 -6.57 14.52 -0.90
N PHE A 160 -6.00 13.52 -1.57
CA PHE A 160 -6.34 12.14 -1.26
C PHE A 160 -5.76 11.75 0.10
N VAL A 161 -6.63 11.31 1.00
CA VAL A 161 -6.27 10.78 2.31
C VAL A 161 -6.99 9.45 2.53
N LEU A 162 -6.25 8.39 2.76
CA LEU A 162 -6.75 7.11 3.24
C LEU A 162 -6.37 7.00 4.73
N SER A 163 -7.34 6.84 5.60
CA SER A 163 -7.08 6.62 7.02
C SER A 163 -7.72 5.31 7.47
N VAL A 164 -6.95 4.53 8.25
CA VAL A 164 -7.39 3.28 8.84
C VAL A 164 -7.25 3.36 10.36
N LEU A 165 -8.22 2.81 11.07
CA LEU A 165 -8.22 2.67 12.51
C LEU A 165 -8.47 1.22 12.86
N LEU A 166 -7.59 0.63 13.64
CA LEU A 166 -7.65 -0.76 14.07
C LEU A 166 -7.70 -0.84 15.60
N PRO A 167 -8.64 -1.59 16.18
CA PRO A 167 -8.65 -1.84 17.60
C PRO A 167 -7.46 -2.77 17.96
N LYS A 168 -6.79 -2.45 19.04
CA LYS A 168 -5.84 -3.37 19.66
C LYS A 168 -6.67 -4.40 20.42
N LYS A 169 -6.63 -5.67 19.98
CA LYS A 169 -7.21 -6.76 20.75
C LYS A 169 -6.53 -6.72 22.13
N GLY A 170 -7.28 -6.35 23.15
CA GLY A 170 -6.75 -6.26 24.50
C GLY A 170 -6.02 -7.56 24.83
N GLY A 171 -4.74 -7.45 25.17
CA GLY A 171 -4.04 -8.57 25.74
C GLY A 171 -4.89 -9.03 26.94
N ASN A 172 -5.31 -10.29 26.95
CA ASN A 172 -5.89 -10.88 28.12
C ASN A 172 -4.96 -10.54 29.29
N ALA A 173 -5.45 -9.64 30.16
CA ALA A 173 -4.88 -9.50 31.47
C ALA A 173 -5.11 -10.85 32.16
N LEU A 174 -4.04 -11.65 32.28
CA LEU A 174 -3.93 -12.75 33.21
C LEU A 174 -3.83 -12.20 34.62
#